data_76fe35a96bbc3bc119e6ebc4ff6d0339
#
_entry.id   76fe35a96bbc3bc119e6ebc4ff6d0339
#
_cell.length_a   1.000
_cell.length_b   1.000
_cell.length_c   1.000
_cell.angle_alpha   90.00
_cell.angle_beta   90.00
_cell.angle_gamma   90.00
#
_symmetry.space_group_name_H-M   'P 1'
#
loop_
_entity.id
_entity.type
_entity.pdbx_description
1 polymer ?
#
loop_
_entity_poly.entity_id
_entity_poly.type
_entity_poly.pdbx_seq_one_letter_code
_entity_poly.pdbx_strand_id
1 'polypeptide(L)'
;MDDRSFSWRLDGRYSSSGCENLPVSIIQHHNVGLMDFTLRLRLIGASASLTSARISEDPQLSALAAGARTEAVEARRGLDLPRRDLFLWVCAVFFLNQLLAAVNQLPSAAPDQALSDLAAVSVFQIMAWYAIFRLLASSDPRQAAHMRDILIALALCLPLFLPTSRTIKVLALGAAFFFWTRGRDDPKVRAAGIVFAALTIQESWGHIIFDLFSVPLLRAETAVVGALVHAARAGTVWQGNVITGPSGFGIIIYSGCSSFHNLSLAMLCWLTVSKLRNQDWRSRDLVIGCAIGATMIACNVMRLCLMAWSADLYEYWHNGLGAQIFAVGASVLVLLLSLYGSRPATRAI
;
A
#
# COMPACT_ATOMS: atom_id res chain seq x y z
N MET A 1 20.41 -21.26 -49.73
CA MET A 1 20.54 -22.55 -49.05
C MET A 1 21.72 -22.40 -48.11
N ASP A 2 21.43 -21.97 -46.92
CA ASP A 2 22.40 -21.98 -45.81
C ASP A 2 21.64 -22.13 -44.51
N ASP A 3 21.75 -23.33 -43.98
CA ASP A 3 21.00 -23.89 -42.87
C ASP A 3 21.74 -23.52 -41.58
N ARG A 4 21.38 -22.39 -40.94
CA ARG A 4 21.88 -22.05 -39.60
C ARG A 4 20.86 -22.45 -38.56
N SER A 5 20.92 -23.69 -38.14
CA SER A 5 20.33 -24.23 -36.96
C SER A 5 20.83 -23.46 -35.70
N PHE A 6 20.02 -22.58 -35.17
CA PHE A 6 20.29 -21.88 -33.93
C PHE A 6 19.94 -22.80 -32.76
N SER A 7 20.94 -23.51 -32.24
CA SER A 7 20.80 -24.34 -31.04
C SER A 7 21.04 -23.48 -29.79
N TRP A 8 20.00 -23.25 -29.02
CA TRP A 8 20.14 -22.72 -27.68
C TRP A 8 20.71 -23.81 -26.77
N ARG A 9 21.98 -23.71 -26.43
CA ARG A 9 22.56 -24.45 -25.30
C ARG A 9 22.20 -23.72 -24.04
N LEU A 10 21.42 -24.38 -23.21
CA LEU A 10 21.24 -24.04 -21.81
C LEU A 10 22.50 -24.44 -21.03
N ASP A 11 23.53 -23.60 -21.02
CA ASP A 11 24.62 -23.74 -20.06
C ASP A 11 24.16 -23.24 -18.68
N GLY A 12 23.70 -24.21 -17.92
CA GLY A 12 23.43 -24.03 -16.49
C GLY A 12 24.71 -23.78 -15.71
N ARG A 13 25.03 -22.53 -15.43
CA ARG A 13 25.93 -22.15 -14.33
C ARG A 13 25.29 -21.04 -13.49
N TYR A 14 24.45 -21.41 -12.57
CA TYR A 14 24.22 -20.61 -11.39
C TYR A 14 25.36 -20.88 -10.42
N SER A 15 26.35 -20.00 -10.43
CA SER A 15 27.41 -19.95 -9.42
C SER A 15 26.82 -19.48 -8.08
N SER A 16 26.62 -20.43 -7.19
CA SER A 16 26.40 -20.19 -5.77
C SER A 16 27.73 -19.85 -5.10
N SER A 17 28.07 -18.59 -5.02
CA SER A 17 29.18 -18.15 -4.16
C SER A 17 28.87 -16.76 -3.61
N GLY A 18 28.71 -16.67 -2.29
CA GLY A 18 28.67 -15.39 -1.59
C GLY A 18 27.76 -15.32 -0.36
N CYS A 19 27.75 -16.33 0.49
CA CYS A 19 27.33 -16.20 1.89
C CYS A 19 28.43 -16.74 2.80
N GLU A 20 29.46 -15.94 3.02
CA GLU A 20 30.42 -16.18 4.11
C GLU A 20 30.34 -15.04 5.13
N ASN A 21 29.96 -15.44 6.34
CA ASN A 21 30.44 -14.94 7.64
C ASN A 21 30.40 -13.43 7.92
N LEU A 22 29.34 -13.00 8.58
CA LEU A 22 29.40 -11.87 9.49
C LEU A 22 29.23 -12.34 10.94
N PRO A 23 30.11 -11.92 11.88
CA PRO A 23 30.16 -12.45 13.22
C PRO A 23 28.98 -11.99 14.07
N VAL A 24 28.37 -12.97 14.76
CA VAL A 24 27.40 -12.77 15.83
C VAL A 24 28.15 -12.30 17.07
N SER A 25 28.30 -11.00 17.25
CA SER A 25 28.61 -10.40 18.54
C SER A 25 28.36 -8.91 18.47
N ILE A 26 27.19 -8.47 18.94
CA ILE A 26 26.78 -7.17 19.52
C ILE A 26 25.24 -7.21 19.68
N ILE A 27 24.75 -8.03 20.59
CA ILE A 27 23.41 -7.88 21.20
C ILE A 27 23.54 -8.33 22.65
N GLN A 28 24.15 -7.48 23.46
CA GLN A 28 24.02 -7.49 24.92
C GLN A 28 24.50 -6.12 25.41
N HIS A 29 23.56 -5.18 25.52
CA HIS A 29 23.60 -4.01 26.42
C HIS A 29 22.60 -2.97 25.92
N HIS A 30 21.32 -3.12 26.23
CA HIS A 30 20.35 -2.00 26.26
C HIS A 30 18.98 -2.44 26.82
N ASN A 31 18.97 -3.14 27.96
CA ASN A 31 17.71 -3.49 28.65
C ASN A 31 17.55 -2.85 30.05
N VAL A 32 18.34 -1.86 30.41
CA VAL A 32 18.27 -1.26 31.74
C VAL A 32 17.51 0.06 31.78
N GLY A 33 17.31 0.72 30.61
CA GLY A 33 16.69 2.05 30.57
C GLY A 33 15.13 2.06 30.61
N LEU A 34 14.48 0.98 30.19
CA LEU A 34 13.01 0.98 30.08
C LEU A 34 12.27 0.67 31.38
N MET A 35 12.95 -0.01 32.31
CA MET A 35 12.35 -0.40 33.59
C MET A 35 12.31 0.76 34.61
N ASP A 36 13.26 1.70 34.52
CA ASP A 36 13.32 2.87 35.42
C ASP A 36 12.27 3.95 35.08
N PHE A 37 11.91 4.06 33.81
CA PHE A 37 10.87 5.02 33.35
C PHE A 37 9.46 4.63 33.79
N THR A 38 9.13 3.34 33.79
CA THR A 38 7.82 2.84 34.24
C THR A 38 7.66 2.90 35.76
N LEU A 39 8.75 2.75 36.53
CA LEU A 39 8.72 2.87 37.99
C LEU A 39 8.52 4.33 38.42
N ARG A 40 9.16 5.29 37.73
CA ARG A 40 9.00 6.74 38.00
C ARG A 40 7.59 7.24 37.71
N LEU A 41 6.94 6.73 36.65
CA LEU A 41 5.54 7.09 36.33
C LEU A 41 4.54 6.55 37.36
N ARG A 42 4.79 5.39 37.99
CA ARG A 42 3.92 4.86 39.05
C ARG A 42 4.10 5.59 40.37
N LEU A 43 5.29 6.10 40.67
CA LEU A 43 5.54 6.89 41.90
C LEU A 43 4.89 8.28 41.82
N ILE A 44 4.83 8.90 40.64
CA ILE A 44 4.13 10.18 40.43
C ILE A 44 2.59 9.99 40.57
N GLY A 45 2.05 8.86 40.12
CA GLY A 45 0.61 8.54 40.26
C GLY A 45 0.20 8.22 41.71
N ALA A 46 1.07 7.59 42.50
CA ALA A 46 0.79 7.22 43.89
C ALA A 46 0.88 8.42 44.84
N SER A 47 1.79 9.38 44.59
CA SER A 47 1.93 10.59 45.38
C SER A 47 0.73 11.54 45.27
N ALA A 48 0.04 11.56 44.11
CA ALA A 48 -1.11 12.42 43.88
C ALA A 48 -2.39 11.95 44.61
N SER A 49 -2.47 10.67 44.99
CA SER A 49 -3.64 10.09 45.65
C SER A 49 -3.66 10.31 47.17
N LEU A 50 -2.50 10.45 47.82
CA LEU A 50 -2.40 10.62 49.27
C LEU A 50 -2.53 12.06 49.76
N THR A 51 -2.36 13.06 48.87
CA THR A 51 -2.43 14.48 49.22
C THR A 51 -3.89 15.01 49.19
N SER A 52 -4.79 14.26 48.54
CA SER A 52 -6.19 14.71 48.35
C SER A 52 -7.06 14.69 49.64
N ALA A 53 -6.67 13.92 50.65
CA ALA A 53 -7.52 13.71 51.83
C ALA A 53 -7.34 14.74 52.95
N ARG A 54 -6.35 15.64 52.94
CA ARG A 54 -6.06 16.62 54.00
C ARG A 54 -6.19 18.09 53.60
N ILE A 55 -6.54 18.40 52.34
CA ILE A 55 -6.53 19.78 51.81
C ILE A 55 -7.88 20.49 52.00
N SER A 56 -8.91 19.83 52.56
CA SER A 56 -10.27 20.39 52.54
C SER A 56 -10.58 21.39 53.66
N GLU A 57 -9.67 21.65 54.58
CA GLU A 57 -9.98 22.51 55.74
C GLU A 57 -9.29 23.89 55.70
N ASP A 58 -8.33 24.14 54.78
CA ASP A 58 -7.68 25.43 54.66
C ASP A 58 -8.14 26.18 53.39
N PRO A 59 -8.89 27.29 53.49
CA PRO A 59 -9.38 28.03 52.33
C PRO A 59 -8.28 28.63 51.48
N GLN A 60 -7.08 28.88 52.01
CA GLN A 60 -5.95 29.37 51.23
C GLN A 60 -5.31 28.25 50.41
N LEU A 61 -5.22 27.05 50.97
CA LEU A 61 -4.70 25.86 50.23
C LEU A 61 -5.69 25.40 49.16
N SER A 62 -7.00 25.55 49.39
CA SER A 62 -8.02 25.23 48.38
C SER A 62 -7.97 26.21 47.19
N ALA A 63 -7.72 27.50 47.43
CA ALA A 63 -7.56 28.51 46.40
C ALA A 63 -6.30 28.33 45.60
N LEU A 64 -5.19 27.96 46.23
CA LEU A 64 -3.92 27.60 45.56
C LEU A 64 -4.06 26.32 44.70
N ALA A 65 -4.76 25.31 45.22
CA ALA A 65 -5.02 24.07 44.48
C ALA A 65 -5.98 24.29 43.29
N ALA A 66 -6.95 25.22 43.43
CA ALA A 66 -7.83 25.63 42.32
C ALA A 66 -7.04 26.41 41.26
N GLY A 67 -6.14 27.32 41.65
CA GLY A 67 -5.25 28.04 40.76
C GLY A 67 -4.32 27.10 40.00
N ALA A 68 -3.66 26.19 40.69
CA ALA A 68 -2.80 25.18 40.07
C ALA A 68 -3.56 24.22 39.14
N ARG A 69 -4.84 23.90 39.46
CA ARG A 69 -5.70 23.13 38.55
C ARG A 69 -6.07 23.93 37.32
N THR A 70 -6.33 25.23 37.46
CA THR A 70 -6.66 26.12 36.34
C THR A 70 -5.43 26.28 35.42
N GLU A 71 -4.25 26.52 35.98
CA GLU A 71 -2.98 26.56 35.21
C GLU A 71 -2.65 25.23 34.56
N ALA A 72 -2.88 24.08 35.22
CA ALA A 72 -2.70 22.76 34.62
C ALA A 72 -3.72 22.45 33.52
N VAL A 73 -4.93 23.00 33.62
CA VAL A 73 -5.96 22.92 32.58
C VAL A 73 -5.62 23.84 31.41
N GLU A 74 -5.09 25.05 31.67
CA GLU A 74 -4.61 25.97 30.64
C GLU A 74 -3.33 25.47 29.96
N ALA A 75 -2.37 24.90 30.71
CA ALA A 75 -1.20 24.24 30.15
C ALA A 75 -1.57 23.02 29.29
N ARG A 76 -2.67 22.31 29.64
CA ARG A 76 -3.21 21.26 28.78
C ARG A 76 -3.92 21.81 27.53
N ARG A 77 -4.44 23.03 27.54
CA ARG A 77 -4.99 23.72 26.36
C ARG A 77 -3.92 24.17 25.37
N GLY A 78 -2.64 24.28 25.80
CA GLY A 78 -1.52 24.76 24.97
C GLY A 78 -1.14 23.83 23.81
N LEU A 79 -1.77 22.68 23.64
CA LEU A 79 -1.59 21.78 22.51
C LEU A 79 -2.95 21.39 21.92
N ASP A 80 -3.81 22.40 21.66
CA ASP A 80 -5.07 22.21 20.93
C ASP A 80 -4.78 22.02 19.43
N LEU A 81 -3.96 21.01 19.11
CA LEU A 81 -3.73 20.58 17.74
C LEU A 81 -4.99 19.86 17.25
N PRO A 82 -5.68 20.35 16.21
CA PRO A 82 -6.79 19.62 15.63
C PRO A 82 -6.32 18.23 15.17
N ARG A 83 -7.08 17.21 15.52
CA ARG A 83 -6.76 15.82 15.17
C ARG A 83 -6.62 15.62 13.65
N ARG A 84 -7.43 16.37 12.89
CA ARG A 84 -7.33 16.45 11.42
C ARG A 84 -5.91 16.84 10.97
N ASP A 85 -5.37 17.90 11.58
CA ASP A 85 -4.06 18.43 11.16
C ASP A 85 -2.94 17.47 11.53
N LEU A 86 -3.03 16.80 12.67
CA LEU A 86 -2.10 15.71 13.03
C LEU A 86 -2.08 14.60 11.97
N PHE A 87 -3.25 14.16 11.49
CA PHE A 87 -3.33 13.12 10.47
C PHE A 87 -2.82 13.60 9.10
N LEU A 88 -3.09 14.85 8.74
CA LEU A 88 -2.53 15.47 7.53
C LEU A 88 -1.00 15.51 7.58
N TRP A 89 -0.41 15.88 8.74
CA TRP A 89 1.04 15.85 8.94
C TRP A 89 1.64 14.45 8.81
N VAL A 90 1.02 13.44 9.41
CA VAL A 90 1.46 12.05 9.26
C VAL A 90 1.46 11.66 7.79
N CYS A 91 0.37 11.92 7.06
CA CYS A 91 0.29 11.62 5.61
C CYS A 91 1.32 12.39 4.79
N ALA A 92 1.56 13.67 5.10
CA ALA A 92 2.54 14.49 4.40
C ALA A 92 3.96 13.94 4.57
N VAL A 93 4.32 13.48 5.78
CA VAL A 93 5.64 12.88 6.04
C VAL A 93 5.81 11.58 5.26
N PHE A 94 4.79 10.71 5.22
CA PHE A 94 4.85 9.47 4.41
C PHE A 94 4.94 9.77 2.92
N PHE A 95 4.12 10.71 2.42
CA PHE A 95 4.16 11.14 1.01
C PHE A 95 5.51 11.71 0.62
N LEU A 96 6.07 12.61 1.44
CA LEU A 96 7.38 13.21 1.20
C LEU A 96 8.49 12.15 1.22
N ASN A 97 8.44 11.21 2.17
CA ASN A 97 9.41 10.12 2.22
C ASN A 97 9.36 9.27 0.95
N GLN A 98 8.16 8.97 0.44
CA GLN A 98 7.98 8.22 -0.79
C GLN A 98 8.49 8.99 -2.01
N LEU A 99 8.23 10.30 -2.08
CA LEU A 99 8.74 11.17 -3.13
C LEU A 99 10.27 11.24 -3.11
N LEU A 100 10.88 11.38 -1.94
CA LEU A 100 12.33 11.39 -1.78
C LEU A 100 12.95 10.04 -2.20
N ALA A 101 12.30 8.92 -1.87
CA ALA A 101 12.75 7.60 -2.30
C ALA A 101 12.73 7.47 -3.83
N ALA A 102 11.70 7.97 -4.49
CA ALA A 102 11.59 8.00 -5.95
C ALA A 102 12.68 8.89 -6.58
N VAL A 103 12.87 10.10 -6.04
CA VAL A 103 13.91 11.03 -6.52
C VAL A 103 15.32 10.47 -6.36
N ASN A 104 15.61 9.75 -5.27
CA ASN A 104 16.93 9.16 -5.04
C ASN A 104 17.26 8.00 -6.02
N GLN A 105 16.28 7.44 -6.70
CA GLN A 105 16.48 6.42 -7.73
C GLN A 105 16.81 7.02 -9.11
N LEU A 106 16.50 8.32 -9.33
CA LEU A 106 16.73 9.01 -10.61
C LEU A 106 18.20 9.14 -11.06
N PRO A 107 19.20 9.41 -10.18
CA PRO A 107 20.58 9.63 -10.63
C PRO A 107 21.28 8.40 -11.20
N SER A 108 20.77 7.20 -10.94
CA SER A 108 21.36 5.94 -11.42
C SER A 108 20.76 5.47 -12.76
N ALA A 109 19.71 6.12 -13.25
CA ALA A 109 19.03 5.77 -14.48
C ALA A 109 19.47 6.70 -15.63
N ALA A 110 19.55 6.18 -16.86
CA ALA A 110 19.65 7.01 -18.06
C ALA A 110 18.44 7.97 -18.13
N PRO A 111 18.59 9.19 -18.69
CA PRO A 111 17.51 10.19 -18.69
C PRO A 111 16.15 9.68 -19.19
N ASP A 112 16.19 8.82 -20.20
CA ASP A 112 15.01 8.21 -20.82
C ASP A 112 14.35 7.18 -19.87
N GLN A 113 15.15 6.45 -19.08
CA GLN A 113 14.66 5.54 -18.05
C GLN A 113 14.12 6.29 -16.84
N ALA A 114 14.79 7.38 -16.43
CA ALA A 114 14.31 8.22 -15.34
C ALA A 114 12.92 8.83 -15.63
N LEU A 115 12.66 9.23 -16.88
CA LEU A 115 11.35 9.74 -17.30
C LEU A 115 10.28 8.63 -17.32
N SER A 116 10.65 7.42 -17.76
CA SER A 116 9.76 6.26 -17.76
C SER A 116 9.45 5.78 -16.34
N ASP A 117 10.41 5.84 -15.43
CA ASP A 117 10.24 5.45 -14.03
C ASP A 117 9.38 6.48 -13.25
N LEU A 118 9.52 7.78 -13.57
CA LEU A 118 8.60 8.81 -13.07
C LEU A 118 7.19 8.63 -13.63
N ALA A 119 7.07 8.27 -14.91
CA ALA A 119 5.78 7.97 -15.53
C ALA A 119 5.17 6.65 -15.01
N ALA A 120 6.00 5.75 -14.45
CA ALA A 120 5.55 4.52 -13.80
C ALA A 120 4.86 4.77 -12.44
N VAL A 121 4.95 5.97 -11.86
CA VAL A 121 4.06 6.36 -10.77
C VAL A 121 2.63 6.32 -11.29
N SER A 122 1.92 5.28 -10.94
CA SER A 122 0.58 5.03 -11.44
C SER A 122 -0.34 6.21 -11.13
N VAL A 123 -1.10 6.67 -12.12
CA VAL A 123 -2.16 7.67 -11.93
C VAL A 123 -3.07 7.31 -10.76
N PHE A 124 -3.27 6.01 -10.50
CA PHE A 124 -4.06 5.52 -9.38
C PHE A 124 -3.41 5.76 -8.03
N GLN A 125 -2.08 5.75 -7.94
CA GLN A 125 -1.36 6.11 -6.71
C GLN A 125 -1.50 7.61 -6.41
N ILE A 126 -1.35 8.45 -7.42
CA ILE A 126 -1.57 9.90 -7.29
C ILE A 126 -3.03 10.18 -6.87
N MET A 127 -3.98 9.50 -7.50
CA MET A 127 -5.40 9.60 -7.14
C MET A 127 -5.66 9.12 -5.70
N ALA A 128 -4.99 8.07 -5.24
CA ALA A 128 -5.10 7.58 -3.87
C ALA A 128 -4.56 8.59 -2.86
N TRP A 129 -3.40 9.19 -3.10
CA TRP A 129 -2.86 10.26 -2.26
C TRP A 129 -3.79 11.47 -2.23
N TYR A 130 -4.29 11.92 -3.38
CA TYR A 130 -5.29 12.99 -3.45
C TYR A 130 -6.52 12.66 -2.61
N ALA A 131 -7.02 11.43 -2.70
CA ALA A 131 -8.18 10.98 -1.95
C ALA A 131 -7.94 11.01 -0.43
N ILE A 132 -6.77 10.52 0.02
CA ILE A 132 -6.38 10.53 1.43
C ILE A 132 -6.37 11.97 1.95
N PHE A 133 -5.65 12.88 1.30
CA PHE A 133 -5.60 14.29 1.70
C PHE A 133 -6.97 14.95 1.67
N ARG A 134 -7.78 14.70 0.65
CA ARG A 134 -9.14 15.25 0.50
C ARG A 134 -10.08 14.77 1.61
N LEU A 135 -10.04 13.48 1.95
CA LEU A 135 -10.83 12.90 3.03
C LEU A 135 -10.44 13.47 4.39
N LEU A 136 -9.14 13.51 4.69
CA LEU A 136 -8.64 14.07 5.95
C LEU A 136 -8.91 15.57 6.06
N ALA A 137 -8.67 16.36 5.02
CA ALA A 137 -8.95 17.80 5.01
C ALA A 137 -10.44 18.12 5.22
N SER A 138 -11.34 17.21 4.83
CA SER A 138 -12.79 17.35 5.01
C SER A 138 -13.32 16.73 6.31
N SER A 139 -12.47 16.16 7.16
CA SER A 139 -12.85 15.60 8.47
C SER A 139 -13.14 16.72 9.49
N ASP A 140 -13.76 16.35 10.62
CA ASP A 140 -14.19 17.33 11.61
C ASP A 140 -12.98 18.04 12.28
N PRO A 141 -12.83 19.37 12.11
CA PRO A 141 -11.73 20.12 12.70
C PRO A 141 -11.86 20.33 14.22
N ARG A 142 -13.06 20.07 14.80
CA ARG A 142 -13.32 20.34 16.21
C ARG A 142 -12.78 19.25 17.14
N GLN A 143 -12.41 18.12 16.60
CA GLN A 143 -11.82 17.03 17.37
C GLN A 143 -10.37 17.36 17.70
N ALA A 144 -10.05 17.58 18.98
CA ALA A 144 -8.69 17.78 19.45
C ALA A 144 -7.91 16.44 19.43
N ALA A 145 -6.64 16.51 19.11
CA ALA A 145 -5.74 15.36 19.20
C ALA A 145 -5.44 15.06 20.68
N HIS A 146 -5.64 13.81 21.09
CA HIS A 146 -5.19 13.38 22.40
C HIS A 146 -3.65 13.22 22.42
N MET A 147 -3.03 13.40 23.58
CA MET A 147 -1.59 13.19 23.75
C MET A 147 -1.13 11.81 23.25
N ARG A 148 -1.96 10.79 23.42
CA ARG A 148 -1.70 9.44 22.88
C ARG A 148 -1.62 9.42 21.35
N ASP A 149 -2.45 10.21 20.67
CA ASP A 149 -2.46 10.28 19.21
C ASP A 149 -1.19 10.96 18.71
N ILE A 150 -0.72 11.99 19.40
CA ILE A 150 0.54 12.68 19.12
C ILE A 150 1.73 11.75 19.30
N LEU A 151 1.78 10.99 20.40
CA LEU A 151 2.84 10.04 20.67
C LEU A 151 2.88 8.91 19.62
N ILE A 152 1.72 8.39 19.20
CA ILE A 152 1.64 7.38 18.14
C ILE A 152 2.11 7.98 16.81
N ALA A 153 1.67 9.19 16.47
CA ALA A 153 2.08 9.87 15.25
C ALA A 153 3.60 10.10 15.21
N LEU A 154 4.20 10.53 16.32
CA LEU A 154 5.65 10.67 16.45
C LEU A 154 6.36 9.34 16.32
N ALA A 155 5.86 8.27 16.97
CA ALA A 155 6.45 6.94 16.88
C ALA A 155 6.37 6.37 15.44
N LEU A 156 5.35 6.74 14.67
CA LEU A 156 5.20 6.35 13.26
C LEU A 156 6.11 7.17 12.33
N CYS A 157 6.28 8.46 12.60
CA CYS A 157 7.02 9.37 11.72
C CYS A 157 8.52 9.40 12.00
N LEU A 158 8.94 9.30 13.27
CA LEU A 158 10.36 9.42 13.65
C LEU A 158 11.27 8.39 12.96
N PRO A 159 10.89 7.08 12.86
CA PRO A 159 11.74 6.10 12.20
C PRO A 159 11.81 6.26 10.67
N LEU A 160 10.96 7.09 10.03
CA LEU A 160 11.03 7.36 8.59
C LEU A 160 12.29 8.12 8.18
N PHE A 161 12.97 8.74 9.13
CA PHE A 161 14.29 9.35 8.92
C PHE A 161 15.42 8.32 8.85
N LEU A 162 15.17 7.05 9.23
CA LEU A 162 16.13 5.96 9.09
C LEU A 162 16.05 5.39 7.66
N PRO A 163 17.19 5.16 7.00
CA PRO A 163 17.23 4.74 5.58
C PRO A 163 16.95 3.23 5.41
N THR A 164 15.88 2.69 6.03
CA THR A 164 15.53 1.27 5.94
C THR A 164 14.16 1.10 5.27
N SER A 165 14.15 0.60 4.05
CA SER A 165 12.92 0.39 3.27
C SER A 165 11.90 -0.55 3.93
N ARG A 166 12.38 -1.56 4.69
CA ARG A 166 11.50 -2.51 5.39
C ARG A 166 10.71 -1.84 6.52
N THR A 167 11.35 -0.96 7.28
CA THR A 167 10.72 -0.23 8.38
C THR A 167 9.60 0.67 7.88
N ILE A 168 9.81 1.36 6.75
CA ILE A 168 8.82 2.24 6.14
C ILE A 168 7.53 1.48 5.80
N LYS A 169 7.65 0.27 5.25
CA LYS A 169 6.51 -0.57 4.87
C LYS A 169 5.64 -0.97 6.07
N VAL A 170 6.28 -1.34 7.19
CA VAL A 170 5.58 -1.70 8.43
C VAL A 170 4.92 -0.47 9.05
N LEU A 171 5.61 0.66 9.07
CA LEU A 171 5.09 1.91 9.63
C LEU A 171 3.91 2.45 8.81
N ALA A 172 3.95 2.34 7.49
CA ALA A 172 2.85 2.75 6.62
C ALA A 172 1.57 1.93 6.91
N LEU A 173 1.71 0.61 7.10
CA LEU A 173 0.57 -0.22 7.52
C LEU A 173 0.09 0.14 8.93
N GLY A 174 1.03 0.44 9.85
CA GLY A 174 0.73 0.94 11.20
C GLY A 174 -0.03 2.27 11.16
N ALA A 175 0.34 3.21 10.28
CA ALA A 175 -0.36 4.48 10.09
C ALA A 175 -1.77 4.28 9.51
N ALA A 176 -1.92 3.39 8.54
CA ALA A 176 -3.24 3.03 8.01
C ALA A 176 -4.16 2.44 9.10
N PHE A 177 -3.64 1.54 9.93
CA PHE A 177 -4.36 0.97 11.08
C PHE A 177 -4.68 2.03 12.13
N PHE A 178 -3.77 2.96 12.39
CA PHE A 178 -3.99 4.09 13.31
C PHE A 178 -5.16 4.95 12.83
N PHE A 179 -5.21 5.33 11.55
CA PHE A 179 -6.34 6.08 11.00
C PHE A 179 -7.64 5.29 11.05
N TRP A 180 -7.60 4.01 10.70
CA TRP A 180 -8.79 3.16 10.75
C TRP A 180 -9.37 3.02 12.16
N THR A 181 -8.53 2.82 13.17
CA THR A 181 -8.97 2.68 14.56
C THR A 181 -9.48 4.01 15.16
N ARG A 182 -8.83 5.11 14.80
CA ARG A 182 -9.23 6.46 15.26
C ARG A 182 -10.40 7.04 14.45
N GLY A 183 -10.65 6.50 13.28
CA GLY A 183 -11.78 6.86 12.43
C GLY A 183 -13.13 6.24 12.86
N ARG A 184 -13.25 5.68 14.07
CA ARG A 184 -14.53 5.14 14.56
C ARG A 184 -15.61 6.19 14.61
N ASP A 185 -15.26 7.39 15.05
CA ASP A 185 -16.16 8.52 15.22
C ASP A 185 -16.20 9.45 14.01
N ASP A 186 -15.28 9.28 13.05
CA ASP A 186 -15.23 10.03 11.79
C ASP A 186 -15.08 9.08 10.59
N PRO A 187 -16.15 8.86 9.81
CA PRO A 187 -16.13 7.96 8.67
C PRO A 187 -15.14 8.38 7.58
N LYS A 188 -14.79 9.67 7.49
CA LYS A 188 -13.81 10.17 6.50
C LYS A 188 -12.39 9.77 6.88
N VAL A 189 -12.03 9.88 8.17
CA VAL A 189 -10.72 9.40 8.67
C VAL A 189 -10.59 7.90 8.47
N ARG A 190 -11.66 7.13 8.76
CA ARG A 190 -11.69 5.69 8.51
C ARG A 190 -11.53 5.35 7.04
N ALA A 191 -12.22 6.08 6.16
CA ALA A 191 -12.09 5.91 4.70
C ALA A 191 -10.67 6.23 4.21
N ALA A 192 -10.05 7.30 4.73
CA ALA A 192 -8.65 7.64 4.44
C ALA A 192 -7.70 6.51 4.87
N GLY A 193 -7.90 5.92 6.07
CA GLY A 193 -7.13 4.77 6.54
C GLY A 193 -7.26 3.55 5.63
N ILE A 194 -8.45 3.26 5.11
CA ILE A 194 -8.69 2.16 4.16
C ILE A 194 -7.94 2.41 2.83
N VAL A 195 -8.02 3.62 2.28
CA VAL A 195 -7.30 3.97 1.04
C VAL A 195 -5.80 3.91 1.26
N PHE A 196 -5.31 4.39 2.42
CA PHE A 196 -3.89 4.33 2.76
C PHE A 196 -3.40 2.88 2.93
N ALA A 197 -4.20 2.00 3.55
CA ALA A 197 -3.89 0.57 3.62
C ALA A 197 -3.81 -0.06 2.23
N ALA A 198 -4.76 0.24 1.35
CA ALA A 198 -4.78 -0.27 -0.03
C ALA A 198 -3.55 0.20 -0.83
N LEU A 199 -3.17 1.48 -0.70
CA LEU A 199 -1.97 2.04 -1.31
C LEU A 199 -0.70 1.34 -0.79
N THR A 200 -0.58 1.16 0.52
CA THR A 200 0.55 0.47 1.16
C THR A 200 0.65 -1.00 0.72
N ILE A 201 -0.49 -1.69 0.62
CA ILE A 201 -0.53 -3.09 0.14
C ILE A 201 -0.09 -3.14 -1.31
N GLN A 202 -0.59 -2.26 -2.16
CA GLN A 202 -0.23 -2.23 -3.58
C GLN A 202 1.27 -1.99 -3.78
N GLU A 203 1.87 -1.03 -3.08
CA GLU A 203 3.27 -0.63 -3.30
C GLU A 203 4.29 -1.55 -2.62
N SER A 204 3.93 -2.11 -1.47
CA SER A 204 4.91 -2.74 -0.61
C SER A 204 4.61 -4.20 -0.31
N TRP A 205 3.40 -4.47 0.15
CA TRP A 205 3.00 -5.81 0.57
C TRP A 205 2.53 -6.68 -0.60
N GLY A 206 2.09 -6.05 -1.69
CA GLY A 206 1.67 -6.77 -2.89
C GLY A 206 2.79 -7.66 -3.44
N HIS A 207 4.02 -7.18 -3.48
CA HIS A 207 5.18 -7.98 -3.90
C HIS A 207 5.46 -9.14 -2.94
N ILE A 208 5.43 -8.90 -1.62
CA ILE A 208 5.68 -9.95 -0.61
C ILE A 208 4.61 -11.03 -0.68
N ILE A 209 3.34 -10.64 -0.78
CA ILE A 209 2.22 -11.58 -0.91
C ILE A 209 2.34 -12.35 -2.21
N PHE A 210 2.68 -11.66 -3.31
CA PHE A 210 2.87 -12.32 -4.59
C PHE A 210 4.01 -13.35 -4.52
N ASP A 211 5.18 -12.99 -3.98
CA ASP A 211 6.34 -13.89 -3.90
C ASP A 211 6.00 -15.16 -3.12
N LEU A 212 5.21 -15.03 -2.04
CA LEU A 212 4.75 -16.17 -1.23
C LEU A 212 3.85 -17.13 -2.02
N PHE A 213 2.99 -16.59 -2.89
CA PHE A 213 2.01 -17.36 -3.66
C PHE A 213 2.32 -17.42 -5.17
N SER A 214 3.48 -16.95 -5.61
CA SER A 214 3.82 -16.82 -7.04
C SER A 214 3.71 -18.12 -7.80
N VAL A 215 4.25 -19.22 -7.26
CA VAL A 215 4.24 -20.53 -7.93
C VAL A 215 2.83 -21.03 -8.22
N PRO A 216 1.90 -21.13 -7.24
CA PRO A 216 0.54 -21.56 -7.53
C PRO A 216 -0.24 -20.57 -8.40
N LEU A 217 -0.04 -19.26 -8.21
CA LEU A 217 -0.72 -18.24 -9.02
C LEU A 217 -0.32 -18.30 -10.47
N LEU A 218 1.00 -18.31 -10.76
CA LEU A 218 1.52 -18.39 -12.13
C LEU A 218 1.11 -19.69 -12.82
N ARG A 219 1.13 -20.84 -12.10
CA ARG A 219 0.66 -22.11 -12.65
C ARG A 219 -0.82 -22.09 -13.00
N ALA A 220 -1.66 -21.53 -12.14
CA ALA A 220 -3.09 -21.41 -12.39
C ALA A 220 -3.37 -20.50 -13.59
N GLU A 221 -2.71 -19.35 -13.67
CA GLU A 221 -2.85 -18.42 -14.79
C GLU A 221 -2.36 -19.07 -16.10
N THR A 222 -1.20 -19.75 -16.08
CA THR A 222 -0.66 -20.48 -17.23
C THR A 222 -1.60 -21.59 -17.70
N ALA A 223 -2.21 -22.32 -16.76
CA ALA A 223 -3.16 -23.37 -17.12
C ALA A 223 -4.41 -22.81 -17.80
N VAL A 224 -4.95 -21.68 -17.32
CA VAL A 224 -6.10 -21.01 -17.94
C VAL A 224 -5.74 -20.51 -19.35
N VAL A 225 -4.63 -19.78 -19.49
CA VAL A 225 -4.17 -19.25 -20.77
C VAL A 225 -3.86 -20.40 -21.75
N GLY A 226 -3.10 -21.42 -21.27
CA GLY A 226 -2.76 -22.60 -22.07
C GLY A 226 -3.98 -23.36 -22.58
N ALA A 227 -4.99 -23.56 -21.72
CA ALA A 227 -6.24 -24.20 -22.11
C ALA A 227 -7.01 -23.38 -23.16
N LEU A 228 -7.10 -22.07 -23.02
CA LEU A 228 -7.76 -21.19 -23.98
C LEU A 228 -7.04 -21.18 -25.33
N VAL A 229 -5.70 -21.07 -25.32
CA VAL A 229 -4.90 -21.10 -26.55
C VAL A 229 -4.98 -22.48 -27.21
N HIS A 230 -4.96 -23.58 -26.44
CA HIS A 230 -5.10 -24.94 -26.96
C HIS A 230 -6.47 -25.15 -27.64
N ALA A 231 -7.54 -24.65 -27.04
CA ALA A 231 -8.88 -24.73 -27.62
C ALA A 231 -8.99 -24.01 -28.98
N ALA A 232 -8.24 -22.91 -29.16
CA ALA A 232 -8.21 -22.15 -30.40
C ALA A 232 -7.13 -22.67 -31.39
N ARG A 233 -6.08 -23.31 -30.88
CA ARG A 233 -4.93 -23.78 -31.66
C ARG A 233 -4.44 -25.12 -31.09
N ALA A 234 -4.89 -26.21 -31.70
CA ALA A 234 -4.50 -27.56 -31.33
C ALA A 234 -2.97 -27.74 -31.38
N GLY A 235 -2.43 -28.54 -30.46
CA GLY A 235 -0.99 -28.75 -30.33
C GLY A 235 -0.25 -27.77 -29.41
N THR A 236 -0.95 -26.78 -28.82
CA THR A 236 -0.39 -25.99 -27.74
C THR A 236 -0.27 -26.83 -26.47
N VAL A 237 0.85 -26.80 -25.81
CA VAL A 237 1.13 -27.48 -24.55
C VAL A 237 1.57 -26.47 -23.49
N TRP A 238 1.31 -26.76 -22.22
CA TRP A 238 1.79 -25.93 -21.13
C TRP A 238 2.29 -26.76 -19.97
N GLN A 239 3.34 -26.29 -19.32
CA GLN A 239 3.93 -26.93 -18.15
C GLN A 239 4.52 -25.86 -17.21
N GLY A 240 4.16 -25.92 -15.93
CA GLY A 240 4.60 -24.91 -14.95
C GLY A 240 4.07 -23.53 -15.31
N ASN A 241 4.96 -22.58 -15.65
CA ASN A 241 4.65 -21.24 -16.11
C ASN A 241 5.03 -20.98 -17.58
N VAL A 242 5.23 -22.07 -18.36
CA VAL A 242 5.61 -22.02 -19.78
C VAL A 242 4.44 -22.49 -20.64
N ILE A 243 4.18 -21.79 -21.74
CA ILE A 243 3.22 -22.18 -22.79
C ILE A 243 3.99 -22.30 -24.10
N THR A 244 3.88 -23.41 -24.80
CA THR A 244 4.56 -23.66 -26.10
C THR A 244 3.52 -24.00 -27.16
N GLY A 245 3.51 -23.22 -28.22
CA GLY A 245 2.66 -23.44 -29.39
C GLY A 245 3.19 -24.51 -30.33
N PRO A 246 2.36 -24.97 -31.27
CA PRO A 246 2.74 -26.06 -32.24
C PRO A 246 3.88 -25.66 -33.16
N SER A 247 4.18 -24.37 -33.33
CA SER A 247 5.31 -23.86 -34.11
C SER A 247 6.66 -23.91 -33.35
N GLY A 248 6.66 -24.37 -32.09
CA GLY A 248 7.83 -24.30 -31.20
C GLY A 248 8.04 -22.96 -30.52
N PHE A 249 7.29 -21.92 -30.92
CA PHE A 249 7.29 -20.64 -30.18
C PHE A 249 6.66 -20.83 -28.81
N GLY A 250 7.31 -20.30 -27.78
CA GLY A 250 6.77 -20.36 -26.40
C GLY A 250 7.00 -19.08 -25.62
N ILE A 251 6.15 -18.88 -24.63
CA ILE A 251 6.28 -17.77 -23.69
C ILE A 251 6.40 -18.31 -22.27
N ILE A 252 7.09 -17.54 -21.43
CA ILE A 252 7.18 -17.78 -19.99
C ILE A 252 6.41 -16.68 -19.28
N ILE A 253 5.44 -17.05 -18.46
CA ILE A 253 4.67 -16.09 -17.66
C ILE A 253 5.46 -15.78 -16.40
N TYR A 254 5.94 -14.55 -16.30
CA TYR A 254 6.63 -14.00 -15.12
C TYR A 254 5.71 -13.14 -14.26
N SER A 255 6.20 -12.77 -13.10
CA SER A 255 5.50 -11.88 -12.15
C SER A 255 5.01 -10.57 -12.78
N GLY A 256 5.84 -9.94 -13.62
CA GLY A 256 5.47 -8.69 -14.31
C GLY A 256 4.38 -8.84 -15.37
N CYS A 257 4.15 -10.05 -15.89
CA CYS A 257 3.07 -10.34 -16.84
C CYS A 257 1.80 -10.86 -16.17
N SER A 258 1.88 -11.19 -14.86
CA SER A 258 0.77 -11.75 -14.10
C SER A 258 -0.36 -10.76 -13.89
N SER A 259 -1.58 -11.28 -13.84
CA SER A 259 -2.79 -10.52 -13.50
C SER A 259 -2.72 -9.88 -12.11
N PHE A 260 -1.90 -10.37 -11.21
CA PHE A 260 -1.84 -9.91 -9.82
C PHE A 260 -1.44 -8.43 -9.69
N HIS A 261 -0.45 -7.98 -10.45
CA HIS A 261 -0.03 -6.57 -10.44
C HIS A 261 -1.16 -5.65 -10.92
N ASN A 262 -1.76 -5.98 -12.04
CA ASN A 262 -2.87 -5.21 -12.61
C ASN A 262 -4.11 -5.24 -11.71
N LEU A 263 -4.37 -6.38 -11.05
CA LEU A 263 -5.46 -6.54 -10.08
C LEU A 263 -5.26 -5.63 -8.87
N SER A 264 -4.03 -5.53 -8.32
CA SER A 264 -3.76 -4.67 -7.17
C SER A 264 -3.99 -3.18 -7.48
N LEU A 265 -3.59 -2.72 -8.66
CA LEU A 265 -3.88 -1.36 -9.13
C LEU A 265 -5.38 -1.12 -9.35
N ALA A 266 -6.09 -2.09 -9.92
CA ALA A 266 -7.54 -2.00 -10.11
C ALA A 266 -8.29 -1.92 -8.76
N MET A 267 -7.87 -2.71 -7.78
CA MET A 267 -8.42 -2.67 -6.43
C MET A 267 -8.14 -1.34 -5.74
N LEU A 268 -6.94 -0.78 -5.90
CA LEU A 268 -6.60 0.54 -5.39
C LEU A 268 -7.50 1.63 -5.99
N CYS A 269 -7.68 1.61 -7.33
CA CYS A 269 -8.57 2.54 -8.02
C CYS A 269 -10.02 2.44 -7.51
N TRP A 270 -10.56 1.23 -7.48
CA TRP A 270 -11.92 0.98 -7.01
C TRP A 270 -12.13 1.44 -5.56
N LEU A 271 -11.23 1.06 -4.64
CA LEU A 271 -11.32 1.48 -3.24
C LEU A 271 -11.24 2.99 -3.10
N THR A 272 -10.33 3.64 -3.83
CA THR A 272 -10.16 5.09 -3.81
C THR A 272 -11.44 5.80 -4.26
N VAL A 273 -12.01 5.42 -5.40
CA VAL A 273 -13.25 6.01 -5.94
C VAL A 273 -14.43 5.71 -5.02
N SER A 274 -14.54 4.47 -4.54
CA SER A 274 -15.61 4.06 -3.62
C SER A 274 -15.59 4.87 -2.34
N LYS A 275 -14.42 5.04 -1.70
CA LYS A 275 -14.29 5.77 -0.42
C LYS A 275 -14.38 7.28 -0.55
N LEU A 276 -14.02 7.85 -1.70
CA LEU A 276 -14.28 9.26 -1.99
C LEU A 276 -15.77 9.59 -2.10
N ARG A 277 -16.56 8.65 -2.62
CA ARG A 277 -18.01 8.84 -2.83
C ARG A 277 -18.86 8.36 -1.66
N ASN A 278 -18.49 7.22 -1.09
CA ASN A 278 -19.22 6.57 0.00
C ASN A 278 -18.23 6.14 1.07
N GLN A 279 -18.26 6.79 2.25
CA GLN A 279 -17.36 6.41 3.34
C GLN A 279 -17.75 5.05 3.96
N ASP A 280 -19.02 4.70 3.94
CA ASP A 280 -19.54 3.44 4.48
C ASP A 280 -19.48 2.30 3.45
N TRP A 281 -19.36 1.07 3.97
CA TRP A 281 -19.40 -0.14 3.17
C TRP A 281 -20.84 -0.57 2.89
N ARG A 282 -21.08 -0.96 1.63
CA ARG A 282 -22.34 -1.59 1.20
C ARG A 282 -22.00 -2.91 0.54
N SER A 283 -22.90 -3.91 0.63
CA SER A 283 -22.72 -5.20 -0.04
C SER A 283 -22.52 -5.04 -1.56
N ARG A 284 -23.18 -4.05 -2.15
CA ARG A 284 -22.99 -3.68 -3.56
C ARG A 284 -21.54 -3.30 -3.89
N ASP A 285 -20.84 -2.62 -3.00
CA ASP A 285 -19.44 -2.18 -3.24
C ASP A 285 -18.53 -3.40 -3.39
N LEU A 286 -18.74 -4.45 -2.57
CA LEU A 286 -17.99 -5.70 -2.68
C LEU A 286 -18.25 -6.41 -4.02
N VAL A 287 -19.50 -6.48 -4.44
CA VAL A 287 -19.86 -7.09 -5.73
C VAL A 287 -19.18 -6.35 -6.89
N ILE A 288 -19.17 -5.02 -6.84
CA ILE A 288 -18.50 -4.18 -7.84
C ILE A 288 -16.98 -4.41 -7.81
N GLY A 289 -16.37 -4.45 -6.62
CA GLY A 289 -14.95 -4.76 -6.48
C GLY A 289 -14.59 -6.12 -7.08
N CYS A 290 -15.38 -7.15 -6.78
CA CYS A 290 -15.20 -8.49 -7.38
C CYS A 290 -15.36 -8.46 -8.91
N ALA A 291 -16.35 -7.72 -9.44
CA ALA A 291 -16.57 -7.59 -10.87
C ALA A 291 -15.38 -6.88 -11.56
N ILE A 292 -14.86 -5.81 -10.97
CA ILE A 292 -13.67 -5.10 -11.46
C ILE A 292 -12.45 -6.04 -11.45
N GLY A 293 -12.25 -6.78 -10.36
CA GLY A 293 -11.16 -7.76 -10.27
C GLY A 293 -11.25 -8.85 -11.34
N ALA A 294 -12.44 -9.42 -11.52
CA ALA A 294 -12.69 -10.43 -12.55
C ALA A 294 -12.45 -9.87 -13.96
N THR A 295 -12.88 -8.63 -14.22
CA THR A 295 -12.66 -7.93 -15.50
C THR A 295 -11.14 -7.76 -15.76
N MET A 296 -10.37 -7.34 -14.76
CA MET A 296 -8.91 -7.17 -14.92
C MET A 296 -8.20 -8.49 -15.19
N ILE A 297 -8.57 -9.55 -14.47
CA ILE A 297 -8.04 -10.89 -14.73
C ILE A 297 -8.37 -11.33 -16.16
N ALA A 298 -9.61 -11.18 -16.59
CA ALA A 298 -10.05 -11.54 -17.95
C ALA A 298 -9.28 -10.75 -19.02
N CYS A 299 -9.13 -9.45 -18.87
CA CYS A 299 -8.34 -8.61 -19.78
C CYS A 299 -6.88 -9.06 -19.86
N ASN A 300 -6.24 -9.36 -18.72
CA ASN A 300 -4.85 -9.83 -18.73
C ASN A 300 -4.71 -11.23 -19.33
N VAL A 301 -5.61 -12.15 -19.02
CA VAL A 301 -5.65 -13.49 -19.64
C VAL A 301 -5.80 -13.36 -21.16
N MET A 302 -6.66 -12.50 -21.67
CA MET A 302 -6.80 -12.23 -23.10
C MET A 302 -5.49 -11.71 -23.70
N ARG A 303 -4.83 -10.76 -23.06
CA ARG A 303 -3.52 -10.26 -23.48
C ARG A 303 -2.47 -11.37 -23.54
N LEU A 304 -2.41 -12.23 -22.52
CA LEU A 304 -1.49 -13.36 -22.48
C LEU A 304 -1.78 -14.40 -23.59
N CYS A 305 -3.06 -14.65 -23.91
CA CYS A 305 -3.45 -15.49 -25.03
C CYS A 305 -2.93 -14.92 -26.37
N LEU A 306 -3.06 -13.62 -26.58
CA LEU A 306 -2.52 -12.95 -27.78
C LEU A 306 -0.99 -13.05 -27.84
N MET A 307 -0.29 -12.85 -26.71
CA MET A 307 1.15 -12.99 -26.62
C MET A 307 1.63 -14.42 -26.89
N ALA A 308 0.87 -15.43 -26.47
CA ALA A 308 1.21 -16.85 -26.69
C ALA A 308 0.99 -17.32 -28.13
N TRP A 309 0.35 -16.51 -28.97
CA TRP A 309 -0.05 -16.91 -30.32
C TRP A 309 1.12 -16.93 -31.33
N SER A 310 1.94 -15.88 -31.32
CA SER A 310 3.12 -15.76 -32.22
C SER A 310 4.16 -14.79 -31.63
N ALA A 311 5.40 -14.88 -32.14
CA ALA A 311 6.48 -13.98 -31.74
C ALA A 311 6.16 -12.51 -32.06
N ASP A 312 5.52 -12.20 -33.18
CA ASP A 312 5.16 -10.84 -33.59
C ASP A 312 4.11 -10.26 -32.65
N LEU A 313 3.09 -11.07 -32.28
CA LEU A 313 2.07 -10.66 -31.32
C LEU A 313 2.65 -10.53 -29.90
N TYR A 314 3.62 -11.38 -29.54
CA TYR A 314 4.32 -11.23 -28.28
C TYR A 314 5.02 -9.88 -28.21
N GLU A 315 5.82 -9.54 -29.23
CA GLU A 315 6.56 -8.27 -29.25
C GLU A 315 5.59 -7.06 -29.23
N TYR A 316 4.51 -7.12 -30.01
CA TYR A 316 3.50 -6.06 -30.05
C TYR A 316 2.81 -5.84 -28.69
N TRP A 317 2.36 -6.93 -28.03
CA TRP A 317 1.59 -6.83 -26.77
C TRP A 317 2.46 -6.80 -25.53
N HIS A 318 3.76 -7.14 -25.62
CA HIS A 318 4.67 -7.11 -24.47
C HIS A 318 5.47 -5.80 -24.42
N ASN A 319 6.15 -5.44 -25.52
CA ASN A 319 7.05 -4.29 -25.58
C ASN A 319 6.54 -3.15 -26.48
N GLY A 320 5.62 -3.44 -27.38
CA GLY A 320 5.17 -2.50 -28.41
C GLY A 320 3.96 -1.66 -28.02
N LEU A 321 3.34 -1.05 -29.04
CA LEU A 321 2.17 -0.20 -28.90
C LEU A 321 0.99 -0.90 -28.21
N GLY A 322 0.83 -2.20 -28.41
CA GLY A 322 -0.21 -3.01 -27.78
C GLY A 322 -0.12 -3.00 -26.25
N ALA A 323 1.10 -2.98 -25.67
CA ALA A 323 1.30 -2.89 -24.23
C ALA A 323 0.76 -1.54 -23.68
N GLN A 324 0.99 -0.45 -24.39
CA GLN A 324 0.49 0.89 -24.02
C GLN A 324 -1.03 0.96 -24.17
N ILE A 325 -1.59 0.47 -25.27
CA ILE A 325 -3.03 0.40 -25.49
C ILE A 325 -3.71 -0.41 -24.37
N PHE A 326 -3.11 -1.55 -23.99
CA PHE A 326 -3.63 -2.35 -22.89
C PHE A 326 -3.59 -1.59 -21.56
N ALA A 327 -2.47 -0.96 -21.22
CA ALA A 327 -2.32 -0.25 -19.97
C ALA A 327 -3.33 0.92 -19.85
N VAL A 328 -3.46 1.73 -20.89
CA VAL A 328 -4.41 2.86 -20.92
C VAL A 328 -5.85 2.35 -20.93
N GLY A 329 -6.18 1.40 -21.82
CA GLY A 329 -7.52 0.86 -21.96
C GLY A 329 -8.02 0.19 -20.67
N ALA A 330 -7.18 -0.63 -20.05
CA ALA A 330 -7.50 -1.27 -18.78
C ALA A 330 -7.70 -0.23 -17.66
N SER A 331 -6.85 0.79 -17.60
CA SER A 331 -6.98 1.87 -16.62
C SER A 331 -8.27 2.65 -16.77
N VAL A 332 -8.62 3.03 -17.99
CA VAL A 332 -9.88 3.72 -18.30
C VAL A 332 -11.09 2.84 -17.95
N LEU A 333 -11.05 1.56 -18.33
CA LEU A 333 -12.13 0.61 -18.04
C LEU A 333 -12.36 0.48 -16.53
N VAL A 334 -11.30 0.27 -15.75
CA VAL A 334 -11.38 0.18 -14.28
C VAL A 334 -11.95 1.45 -13.67
N LEU A 335 -11.47 2.62 -14.12
CA LEU A 335 -11.98 3.90 -13.65
C LEU A 335 -13.47 4.06 -13.94
N LEU A 336 -13.91 3.77 -15.17
CA LEU A 336 -15.32 3.86 -15.56
C LEU A 336 -16.19 2.90 -14.75
N LEU A 337 -15.76 1.65 -14.57
CA LEU A 337 -16.49 0.66 -13.75
C LEU A 337 -16.57 1.12 -12.30
N SER A 338 -15.47 1.67 -11.75
CA SER A 338 -15.43 2.20 -10.40
C SER A 338 -16.36 3.39 -10.21
N LEU A 339 -16.39 4.31 -11.17
CA LEU A 339 -17.26 5.49 -11.18
C LEU A 339 -18.74 5.09 -11.33
N TYR A 340 -19.05 4.16 -12.23
CA TYR A 340 -20.40 3.66 -12.44
C TYR A 340 -20.93 2.92 -11.21
N GLY A 341 -20.12 2.03 -10.67
CA GLY A 341 -20.48 1.21 -9.53
C GLY A 341 -20.68 2.01 -8.23
N SER A 342 -19.90 3.09 -8.05
CA SER A 342 -19.98 3.94 -6.85
C SER A 342 -21.12 4.99 -6.91
N ARG A 343 -22.01 4.94 -7.89
CA ARG A 343 -23.17 5.88 -7.95
C ARG A 343 -24.04 5.70 -6.71
N PRO A 344 -24.45 6.81 -6.06
CA PRO A 344 -25.43 6.72 -4.99
C PRO A 344 -26.68 6.04 -5.52
N ALA A 345 -27.24 5.10 -4.76
CA ALA A 345 -28.54 4.54 -5.13
C ALA A 345 -29.51 5.72 -5.18
N THR A 346 -30.07 6.01 -6.37
CA THR A 346 -31.21 6.92 -6.50
C THR A 346 -32.24 6.42 -5.48
N ARG A 347 -32.52 7.22 -4.46
CA ARG A 347 -33.65 6.92 -3.56
C ARG A 347 -34.85 6.82 -4.49
N ALA A 348 -35.39 5.60 -4.68
CA ALA A 348 -36.72 5.47 -5.21
C ALA A 348 -37.62 6.26 -4.24
N ILE A 349 -38.15 7.36 -4.75
CA ILE A 349 -39.14 8.23 -4.09
C ILE A 349 -40.43 7.45 -3.95
#